data_4919b882a321d5f243a6ca2dee6cbef8
#
_entry.id   4919b882a321d5f243a6ca2dee6cbef8
#
_cell.length_a   1.000
_cell.length_b   1.000
_cell.length_c   1.000
_cell.angle_alpha   90.00
_cell.angle_beta   90.00
_cell.angle_gamma   90.00
#
_symmetry.space_group_name_H-M   'P 1'
#
loop_
_entity.id
_entity.type
_entity.pdbx_description
1 polymer ?
#
loop_
_entity_poly.entity_id
_entity_poly.type
_entity_poly.pdbx_seq_one_letter_code
_entity_poly.pdbx_strand_id
1 'polypeptide(L)'
;MPTKNDSMTTDTASLLAVSSELISKYNIITLPESANYECQDTLNILLHAATSSTDSLESASNDLQRKNPDLRIPSADTIFNYIKENKIEDILSSFRKMNLELFKMMKLENNIHDIAIDFHDISYYGDKNTPGIRGIKLKNGSSWGKSFCTLDIIGTSHLTLDVIDINSLNKNYSLLIESLFKRLKTIGVKTGTTYLDKEFFNTDVISKLDELKVNFVIAAKSTQVINRELKNHQKEYGNTSTIFEYRFQKGGPSFNVVAIYNDKKKKYLLFATNKKAESIEKFEKMIPEEYRKRWNIETGYRVKNEFKIRSCTKSPVARVLFFIIQCIMYNVLNMLKSVLEITAYELKSLINEDIKKVVRYGLRSLNFIPVSVLLDCLRWVNEERNRVLCTRLTII
;
A
#
# COMPACT_ATOMS: atom_id res chain seq x y z
N MET A 1 -22.32 -11.38 -32.92
CA MET A 1 -21.15 -11.51 -32.06
C MET A 1 -20.83 -10.13 -31.52
N PRO A 2 -20.92 -9.88 -30.20
CA PRO A 2 -20.49 -8.60 -29.64
C PRO A 2 -18.99 -8.43 -29.88
N THR A 3 -18.59 -7.28 -30.36
CA THR A 3 -17.19 -6.97 -30.61
C THR A 3 -16.43 -6.89 -29.30
N LYS A 4 -15.15 -7.23 -29.28
CA LYS A 4 -14.26 -7.21 -28.10
C LYS A 4 -14.25 -5.86 -27.37
N ASN A 5 -14.68 -4.79 -28.05
CA ASN A 5 -14.79 -3.43 -27.49
C ASN A 5 -16.05 -3.22 -26.64
N ASP A 6 -17.17 -3.93 -26.89
CA ASP A 6 -18.41 -3.71 -26.14
C ASP A 6 -18.37 -4.35 -24.74
N SER A 7 -17.67 -5.50 -24.59
CA SER A 7 -17.45 -6.14 -23.27
C SER A 7 -16.49 -5.32 -22.39
N MET A 8 -15.43 -4.72 -22.98
CA MET A 8 -14.49 -3.87 -22.24
C MET A 8 -15.12 -2.58 -21.69
N THR A 9 -16.06 -1.96 -22.40
CA THR A 9 -16.72 -0.72 -21.96
C THR A 9 -17.67 -0.94 -20.78
N THR A 10 -18.34 -2.09 -20.71
CA THR A 10 -19.25 -2.45 -19.61
C THR A 10 -18.47 -2.73 -18.32
N ASP A 11 -17.32 -3.42 -18.40
CA ASP A 11 -16.46 -3.74 -17.26
C ASP A 11 -15.85 -2.49 -16.65
N THR A 12 -15.52 -1.50 -17.44
CA THR A 12 -14.87 -0.26 -17.02
C THR A 12 -15.77 0.65 -16.19
N ALA A 13 -17.01 0.85 -16.65
CA ALA A 13 -18.02 1.63 -15.90
C ALA A 13 -18.29 0.99 -14.53
N SER A 14 -18.30 -0.34 -14.50
CA SER A 14 -18.48 -1.13 -13.29
C SER A 14 -17.37 -0.92 -12.26
N LEU A 15 -16.12 -0.73 -12.70
CA LEU A 15 -14.94 -0.55 -11.83
C LEU A 15 -14.90 0.82 -11.16
N LEU A 16 -15.28 1.86 -11.87
CA LEU A 16 -15.43 3.20 -11.29
C LEU A 16 -16.56 3.23 -10.27
N ALA A 17 -17.70 2.58 -10.59
CA ALA A 17 -18.82 2.46 -9.68
C ALA A 17 -18.37 1.79 -8.37
N VAL A 18 -17.59 0.69 -8.42
CA VAL A 18 -17.05 0.03 -7.22
C VAL A 18 -16.13 0.95 -6.43
N SER A 19 -15.16 1.60 -7.08
CA SER A 19 -14.24 2.49 -6.37
C SER A 19 -14.96 3.67 -5.74
N SER A 20 -15.86 4.29 -6.49
CA SER A 20 -16.67 5.43 -6.04
C SER A 20 -17.64 5.04 -4.92
N GLU A 21 -18.29 3.88 -5.05
CA GLU A 21 -19.20 3.37 -4.02
C GLU A 21 -18.46 2.98 -2.75
N LEU A 22 -17.32 2.31 -2.84
CA LEU A 22 -16.49 1.98 -1.67
C LEU A 22 -16.03 3.25 -0.94
N ILE A 23 -15.54 4.25 -1.67
CA ILE A 23 -15.08 5.51 -1.08
C ILE A 23 -16.26 6.26 -0.44
N SER A 24 -17.42 6.31 -1.09
CA SER A 24 -18.64 6.95 -0.58
C SER A 24 -19.23 6.19 0.60
N LYS A 25 -19.36 4.85 0.50
CA LYS A 25 -19.91 3.98 1.55
C LYS A 25 -19.14 4.11 2.87
N TYR A 26 -17.83 4.30 2.81
CA TYR A 26 -16.98 4.40 4.00
C TYR A 26 -16.70 5.84 4.42
N ASN A 27 -17.29 6.84 3.76
CA ASN A 27 -17.11 8.26 4.10
C ASN A 27 -15.63 8.63 4.31
N ILE A 28 -14.79 8.30 3.32
CA ILE A 28 -13.34 8.64 3.37
C ILE A 28 -13.16 10.15 3.51
N ILE A 29 -14.10 10.92 2.97
CA ILE A 29 -14.22 12.36 3.17
C ILE A 29 -15.66 12.69 3.54
N THR A 30 -15.85 13.54 4.54
CA THR A 30 -17.13 14.14 4.90
C THR A 30 -17.16 15.60 4.51
N LEU A 31 -18.27 16.06 3.98
CA LEU A 31 -18.46 17.47 3.66
C LEU A 31 -19.16 18.19 4.83
N PRO A 32 -18.89 19.50 5.03
CA PRO A 32 -19.62 20.30 5.99
C PRO A 32 -21.10 20.42 5.60
N GLU A 33 -21.99 20.61 6.56
CA GLU A 33 -23.44 20.80 6.30
C GLU A 33 -23.75 21.97 5.37
N SER A 34 -22.88 22.98 5.37
CA SER A 34 -22.95 24.15 4.49
C SER A 34 -22.38 23.92 3.09
N ALA A 35 -22.03 22.69 2.72
CA ALA A 35 -21.42 22.42 1.42
C ALA A 35 -22.42 22.68 0.28
N ASN A 36 -21.95 23.41 -0.74
CA ASN A 36 -22.70 23.69 -1.95
C ASN A 36 -22.61 22.61 -3.03
N TYR A 37 -21.84 21.55 -2.78
CA TYR A 37 -21.56 20.45 -3.68
C TYR A 37 -21.78 19.12 -2.96
N GLU A 38 -22.07 18.09 -3.73
CA GLU A 38 -22.21 16.74 -3.19
C GLU A 38 -20.83 16.09 -2.96
N CYS A 39 -20.78 15.10 -2.08
CA CYS A 39 -19.54 14.35 -1.82
C CYS A 39 -18.98 13.75 -3.12
N GLN A 40 -19.85 13.29 -4.01
CA GLN A 40 -19.47 12.71 -5.29
C GLN A 40 -18.76 13.70 -6.21
N ASP A 41 -19.13 14.99 -6.21
CA ASP A 41 -18.45 16.01 -7.01
C ASP A 41 -17.00 16.18 -6.55
N THR A 42 -16.77 16.20 -5.23
CA THR A 42 -15.43 16.27 -4.62
C THR A 42 -14.61 15.01 -4.95
N LEU A 43 -15.23 13.83 -4.84
CA LEU A 43 -14.56 12.56 -5.15
C LEU A 43 -14.18 12.47 -6.63
N ASN A 44 -15.02 12.92 -7.54
CA ASN A 44 -14.72 12.93 -8.98
C ASN A 44 -13.48 13.75 -9.29
N ILE A 45 -13.30 14.91 -8.65
CA ILE A 45 -12.12 15.74 -8.86
C ILE A 45 -10.87 15.10 -8.23
N LEU A 46 -10.98 14.52 -7.03
CA LEU A 46 -9.88 13.80 -6.39
C LEU A 46 -9.43 12.60 -7.23
N LEU A 47 -10.35 11.79 -7.75
CA LEU A 47 -10.05 10.66 -8.61
C LEU A 47 -9.50 11.11 -9.96
N HIS A 48 -10.03 12.20 -10.54
CA HIS A 48 -9.50 12.78 -11.77
C HIS A 48 -8.07 13.28 -11.57
N ALA A 49 -7.78 13.99 -10.48
CA ALA A 49 -6.42 14.42 -10.14
C ALA A 49 -5.46 13.23 -9.93
N ALA A 50 -5.95 12.14 -9.32
CA ALA A 50 -5.14 10.93 -9.10
C ALA A 50 -4.86 10.15 -10.38
N THR A 51 -5.67 10.32 -11.44
CA THR A 51 -5.58 9.51 -12.67
C THR A 51 -5.19 10.30 -13.91
N SER A 52 -5.28 11.63 -13.87
CA SER A 52 -4.90 12.48 -15.00
C SER A 52 -3.40 12.76 -15.05
N SER A 53 -2.92 13.18 -16.20
CA SER A 53 -1.53 13.62 -16.38
C SER A 53 -1.19 14.93 -15.68
N THR A 54 -2.20 15.70 -15.27
CA THR A 54 -2.05 17.01 -14.63
C THR A 54 -1.77 16.92 -13.13
N ASP A 55 -2.08 15.80 -12.50
CA ASP A 55 -1.69 15.38 -11.15
C ASP A 55 -2.06 16.35 -9.99
N SER A 56 -2.88 17.41 -10.20
CA SER A 56 -3.26 18.37 -9.16
C SER A 56 -4.75 18.66 -9.14
N LEU A 57 -5.28 19.07 -7.97
CA LEU A 57 -6.70 19.44 -7.85
C LEU A 57 -7.06 20.63 -8.72
N GLU A 58 -6.20 21.63 -8.79
CA GLU A 58 -6.40 22.82 -9.62
C GLU A 58 -6.55 22.45 -11.09
N SER A 59 -5.58 21.68 -11.61
CA SER A 59 -5.61 21.23 -13.00
C SER A 59 -6.78 20.31 -13.29
N ALA A 60 -7.15 19.44 -12.34
CA ALA A 60 -8.29 18.52 -12.48
C ALA A 60 -9.63 19.30 -12.54
N SER A 61 -9.83 20.25 -11.62
CA SER A 61 -11.02 21.10 -11.59
C SER A 61 -11.16 21.91 -12.89
N ASN A 62 -10.08 22.58 -13.30
CA ASN A 62 -10.06 23.38 -14.53
C ASN A 62 -10.26 22.53 -15.80
N ASP A 63 -9.69 21.33 -15.86
CA ASP A 63 -9.89 20.42 -17.00
C ASP A 63 -11.35 19.94 -17.09
N LEU A 64 -11.95 19.57 -15.97
CA LEU A 64 -13.36 19.15 -15.92
C LEU A 64 -14.31 20.30 -16.25
N GLN A 65 -14.07 21.51 -15.71
CA GLN A 65 -14.90 22.68 -16.00
C GLN A 65 -14.83 23.07 -17.49
N ARG A 66 -13.62 23.05 -18.08
CA ARG A 66 -13.44 23.36 -19.51
C ARG A 66 -14.14 22.35 -20.42
N LYS A 67 -14.15 21.08 -20.03
CA LYS A 67 -14.80 20.01 -20.80
C LYS A 67 -16.32 19.98 -20.63
N ASN A 68 -16.82 20.58 -19.57
CA ASN A 68 -18.23 20.59 -19.21
C ASN A 68 -18.64 21.99 -18.73
N PRO A 69 -18.69 22.99 -19.64
CA PRO A 69 -18.92 24.40 -19.27
C PRO A 69 -20.25 24.63 -18.58
N ASP A 70 -21.25 23.82 -18.89
CA ASP A 70 -22.62 23.93 -18.34
C ASP A 70 -22.77 23.30 -16.95
N LEU A 71 -21.76 22.57 -16.47
CA LEU A 71 -21.76 21.95 -15.14
C LEU A 71 -21.05 22.82 -14.14
N ARG A 72 -21.58 22.84 -12.92
CA ARG A 72 -20.95 23.53 -11.79
C ARG A 72 -19.91 22.57 -11.14
N ILE A 73 -18.64 22.82 -11.40
CA ILE A 73 -17.52 22.01 -10.88
C ILE A 73 -16.89 22.73 -9.67
N PRO A 74 -16.67 22.05 -8.52
CA PRO A 74 -15.96 22.63 -7.38
C PRO A 74 -14.55 23.10 -7.75
N SER A 75 -14.17 24.29 -7.29
CA SER A 75 -12.77 24.75 -7.39
C SER A 75 -11.86 23.95 -6.45
N ALA A 76 -10.55 23.93 -6.73
CA ALA A 76 -9.56 23.33 -5.84
C ALA A 76 -9.61 23.92 -4.43
N ASP A 77 -9.80 25.24 -4.30
CA ASP A 77 -9.90 25.91 -2.99
C ASP A 77 -11.13 25.42 -2.21
N THR A 78 -12.27 25.27 -2.88
CA THR A 78 -13.47 24.70 -2.27
C THR A 78 -13.21 23.29 -1.73
N ILE A 79 -12.55 22.44 -2.54
CA ILE A 79 -12.21 21.07 -2.13
C ILE A 79 -11.22 21.08 -0.96
N PHE A 80 -10.19 21.95 -0.98
CA PHE A 80 -9.27 22.08 0.14
C PHE A 80 -9.96 22.53 1.42
N ASN A 81 -10.94 23.41 1.33
CA ASN A 81 -11.72 23.84 2.49
C ASN A 81 -12.54 22.67 3.05
N TYR A 82 -13.21 21.86 2.21
CA TYR A 82 -13.92 20.66 2.67
C TYR A 82 -12.97 19.63 3.31
N ILE A 83 -11.79 19.41 2.71
CA ILE A 83 -10.80 18.47 3.26
C ILE A 83 -10.34 18.90 4.65
N LYS A 84 -10.13 20.20 4.90
CA LYS A 84 -9.63 20.70 6.19
C LYS A 84 -10.57 20.45 7.37
N GLU A 85 -11.87 20.30 7.12
CA GLU A 85 -12.88 19.99 8.14
C GLU A 85 -12.82 18.52 8.62
N ASN A 86 -12.10 17.66 7.92
CA ASN A 86 -11.95 16.26 8.27
C ASN A 86 -10.82 16.04 9.30
N LYS A 87 -10.93 14.96 10.06
CA LYS A 87 -9.88 14.52 10.99
C LYS A 87 -9.10 13.37 10.37
N ILE A 88 -7.79 13.37 10.60
CA ILE A 88 -6.89 12.30 10.11
C ILE A 88 -7.34 10.93 10.60
N GLU A 89 -7.74 10.84 11.87
CA GLU A 89 -8.19 9.60 12.51
C GLU A 89 -9.43 9.02 11.83
N ASP A 90 -10.37 9.87 11.40
CA ASP A 90 -11.59 9.44 10.72
C ASP A 90 -11.27 8.91 9.32
N ILE A 91 -10.41 9.60 8.56
CA ILE A 91 -9.94 9.14 7.24
C ILE A 91 -9.25 7.77 7.36
N LEU A 92 -8.34 7.61 8.32
CA LEU A 92 -7.64 6.34 8.55
C LEU A 92 -8.58 5.24 9.04
N SER A 93 -9.55 5.56 9.89
CA SER A 93 -10.58 4.62 10.36
C SER A 93 -11.45 4.12 9.22
N SER A 94 -11.91 5.03 8.37
CA SER A 94 -12.71 4.72 7.18
C SER A 94 -11.94 3.85 6.19
N PHE A 95 -10.68 4.18 5.93
CA PHE A 95 -9.78 3.35 5.11
C PHE A 95 -9.63 1.93 5.64
N ARG A 96 -9.49 1.74 6.96
CA ARG A 96 -9.41 0.43 7.58
C ARG A 96 -10.68 -0.38 7.43
N LYS A 97 -11.85 0.25 7.63
CA LYS A 97 -13.16 -0.41 7.44
C LYS A 97 -13.34 -0.87 5.99
N MET A 98 -12.98 -0.02 5.04
CA MET A 98 -13.00 -0.36 3.62
C MET A 98 -12.08 -1.55 3.29
N ASN A 99 -10.85 -1.55 3.83
CA ASN A 99 -9.91 -2.64 3.59
C ASN A 99 -10.35 -3.96 4.20
N LEU A 100 -11.06 -3.95 5.33
CA LEU A 100 -11.67 -5.15 5.89
C LEU A 100 -12.70 -5.76 4.93
N GLU A 101 -13.50 -4.93 4.28
CA GLU A 101 -14.43 -5.40 3.25
C GLU A 101 -13.67 -5.95 2.04
N LEU A 102 -12.69 -5.21 1.50
CA LEU A 102 -11.86 -5.69 0.39
C LEU A 102 -11.18 -7.03 0.70
N PHE A 103 -10.64 -7.20 1.91
CA PHE A 103 -10.02 -8.45 2.37
C PHE A 103 -11.00 -9.62 2.30
N LYS A 104 -12.24 -9.43 2.77
CA LYS A 104 -13.31 -10.43 2.69
C LYS A 104 -13.73 -10.70 1.25
N MET A 105 -13.91 -9.66 0.46
CA MET A 105 -14.29 -9.77 -0.94
C MET A 105 -13.29 -10.57 -1.77
N MET A 106 -12.00 -10.37 -1.50
CA MET A 106 -10.91 -11.12 -2.13
C MET A 106 -10.76 -12.55 -1.57
N LYS A 107 -11.61 -12.96 -0.63
CA LYS A 107 -11.57 -14.29 0.05
C LYS A 107 -10.21 -14.61 0.67
N LEU A 108 -9.55 -13.61 1.26
CA LEU A 108 -8.22 -13.76 1.83
C LEU A 108 -8.22 -14.32 3.26
N GLU A 109 -9.38 -14.44 3.92
CA GLU A 109 -9.54 -14.78 5.35
C GLU A 109 -8.99 -16.17 5.72
N ASN A 110 -9.04 -17.13 4.79
CA ASN A 110 -8.64 -18.53 5.05
C ASN A 110 -7.17 -18.82 4.74
N ASN A 111 -6.45 -17.86 4.19
CA ASN A 111 -5.08 -18.03 3.76
C ASN A 111 -4.09 -17.48 4.79
N ILE A 112 -2.88 -18.04 4.81
CA ILE A 112 -1.74 -17.46 5.54
C ILE A 112 -1.06 -16.47 4.60
N HIS A 113 -0.84 -15.25 5.09
CA HIS A 113 -0.27 -14.16 4.30
C HIS A 113 1.10 -13.74 4.83
N ASP A 114 2.05 -13.61 3.92
CA ASP A 114 3.28 -12.89 4.20
C ASP A 114 2.98 -11.38 4.28
N ILE A 115 3.58 -10.72 5.26
CA ILE A 115 3.33 -9.32 5.56
C ILE A 115 4.62 -8.52 5.36
N ALA A 116 4.52 -7.32 4.82
CA ALA A 116 5.60 -6.36 4.83
C ALA A 116 5.20 -5.08 5.58
N ILE A 117 6.12 -4.57 6.38
CA ILE A 117 5.97 -3.30 7.09
C ILE A 117 7.14 -2.41 6.67
N ASP A 118 6.83 -1.23 6.16
CA ASP A 118 7.86 -0.33 5.66
C ASP A 118 7.45 1.14 5.83
N PHE A 119 8.44 2.03 5.85
CA PHE A 119 8.23 3.47 5.86
C PHE A 119 8.20 4.02 4.45
N HIS A 120 7.24 4.89 4.18
CA HIS A 120 7.15 5.64 2.94
C HIS A 120 7.28 7.13 3.20
N ASP A 121 8.37 7.72 2.72
CA ASP A 121 8.65 9.14 2.84
C ASP A 121 8.27 9.88 1.56
N ILE A 122 7.47 10.94 1.71
CA ILE A 122 7.13 11.88 0.64
C ILE A 122 7.86 13.19 0.89
N SER A 123 8.79 13.54 0.00
CA SER A 123 9.60 14.76 0.11
C SER A 123 8.74 16.01 0.22
N TYR A 124 9.15 16.94 1.08
CA TYR A 124 8.52 18.23 1.30
C TYR A 124 9.53 19.36 1.10
N TYR A 125 9.11 20.41 0.42
CA TYR A 125 9.97 21.52 0.02
C TYR A 125 9.56 22.87 0.66
N GLY A 126 8.53 22.84 1.52
CA GLY A 126 8.08 24.02 2.26
C GLY A 126 8.76 24.17 3.62
N ASP A 127 8.13 24.93 4.51
CA ASP A 127 8.64 25.18 5.86
C ASP A 127 8.70 23.88 6.67
N LYS A 128 9.89 23.55 7.17
CA LYS A 128 10.17 22.37 8.01
C LYS A 128 9.33 22.30 9.29
N ASN A 129 8.83 23.44 9.76
CA ASN A 129 7.97 23.53 10.94
C ASN A 129 6.49 23.25 10.62
N THR A 130 6.15 22.97 9.36
CA THR A 130 4.77 22.57 8.99
C THR A 130 4.36 21.33 9.77
N PRO A 131 3.16 21.33 10.41
CA PRO A 131 2.69 20.17 11.20
C PRO A 131 2.75 18.86 10.41
N GLY A 132 3.27 17.81 11.07
CA GLY A 132 3.40 16.48 10.49
C GLY A 132 4.58 16.31 9.52
N ILE A 133 5.43 17.32 9.33
CA ILE A 133 6.69 17.20 8.60
C ILE A 133 7.81 16.80 9.56
N ARG A 134 8.68 15.92 9.11
CA ARG A 134 9.83 15.42 9.89
C ARG A 134 11.08 15.34 9.03
N GLY A 135 12.24 15.19 9.69
CA GLY A 135 13.48 14.84 9.02
C GLY A 135 13.38 13.44 8.40
N ILE A 136 13.77 13.32 7.15
CA ILE A 136 13.86 12.08 6.38
C ILE A 136 15.26 11.92 5.79
N LYS A 137 15.60 10.73 5.28
CA LYS A 137 16.80 10.59 4.45
C LYS A 137 16.66 11.49 3.21
N LEU A 138 17.78 12.08 2.78
CA LEU A 138 17.79 12.91 1.57
C LEU A 138 17.13 12.16 0.40
N LYS A 139 16.04 12.70 -0.09
CA LYS A 139 15.23 12.13 -1.17
C LYS A 139 14.73 13.25 -2.07
N ASN A 140 14.99 13.15 -3.36
CA ASN A 140 14.58 14.15 -4.35
C ASN A 140 14.97 15.58 -3.98
N GLY A 141 16.16 15.79 -3.40
CA GLY A 141 16.65 17.11 -3.03
C GLY A 141 16.13 17.69 -1.70
N SER A 142 15.32 16.94 -0.94
CA SER A 142 14.85 17.38 0.39
C SER A 142 15.21 16.36 1.47
N SER A 143 15.64 16.86 2.66
CA SER A 143 15.80 16.09 3.90
C SER A 143 14.58 16.22 4.83
N TRP A 144 13.49 16.81 4.36
CA TRP A 144 12.23 16.97 5.08
C TRP A 144 11.11 16.30 4.32
N GLY A 145 10.17 15.68 5.02
CA GLY A 145 9.08 14.97 4.38
C GLY A 145 7.95 14.59 5.31
N LYS A 146 6.85 14.18 4.71
CA LYS A 146 5.75 13.48 5.36
C LYS A 146 6.04 11.99 5.29
N SER A 147 5.97 11.29 6.42
CA SER A 147 6.25 9.86 6.51
C SER A 147 5.01 9.07 6.88
N PHE A 148 4.84 7.94 6.24
CA PHE A 148 3.81 6.95 6.53
C PHE A 148 4.46 5.61 6.83
N CYS A 149 3.86 4.82 7.72
CA CYS A 149 4.17 3.41 7.86
C CYS A 149 3.02 2.61 7.26
N THR A 150 3.29 1.72 6.31
CA THR A 150 2.28 0.86 5.71
C THR A 150 2.44 -0.57 6.17
N LEU A 151 1.31 -1.25 6.26
CA LEU A 151 1.16 -2.68 6.49
C LEU A 151 0.56 -3.29 5.23
N ASP A 152 1.34 -4.07 4.52
CA ASP A 152 0.96 -4.63 3.23
C ASP A 152 0.96 -6.17 3.28
N ILE A 153 -0.09 -6.81 2.72
CA ILE A 153 -0.02 -8.22 2.29
C ILE A 153 0.84 -8.25 1.04
N ILE A 154 1.76 -9.21 0.99
CA ILE A 154 2.67 -9.43 -0.13
C ILE A 154 2.65 -10.91 -0.57
N GLY A 155 3.14 -11.18 -1.77
CA GLY A 155 3.18 -12.54 -2.33
C GLY A 155 2.25 -12.71 -3.52
N THR A 156 1.31 -13.65 -3.46
CA THR A 156 0.33 -13.89 -4.53
C THR A 156 -0.76 -12.83 -4.59
N SER A 157 -1.10 -12.25 -3.45
CA SER A 157 -2.04 -11.13 -3.34
C SER A 157 -1.33 -9.92 -2.77
N HIS A 158 -1.72 -8.73 -3.22
CA HIS A 158 -1.16 -7.46 -2.77
C HIS A 158 -2.28 -6.55 -2.28
N LEU A 159 -2.21 -6.14 -1.01
CA LEU A 159 -3.19 -5.26 -0.39
C LEU A 159 -2.54 -4.43 0.70
N THR A 160 -2.66 -3.10 0.63
CA THR A 160 -2.29 -2.22 1.74
C THR A 160 -3.42 -2.25 2.78
N LEU A 161 -3.21 -3.00 3.87
CA LEU A 161 -4.23 -3.19 4.92
C LEU A 161 -4.38 -1.98 5.82
N ASP A 162 -3.27 -1.33 6.15
CA ASP A 162 -3.26 -0.20 7.08
C ASP A 162 -2.18 0.81 6.76
N VAL A 163 -2.43 2.04 7.18
CA VAL A 163 -1.51 3.17 7.10
C VAL A 163 -1.49 3.86 8.46
N ILE A 164 -0.29 4.12 8.97
CA ILE A 164 -0.07 4.97 10.14
C ILE A 164 0.61 6.25 9.69
N ASP A 165 0.04 7.38 10.06
CA ASP A 165 0.66 8.68 9.90
C ASP A 165 1.78 8.85 10.93
N ILE A 166 3.03 8.95 10.47
CA ILE A 166 4.19 9.12 11.32
C ILE A 166 4.46 10.60 11.51
N ASN A 167 4.29 11.05 12.74
CA ASN A 167 4.69 12.39 13.16
C ASN A 167 5.96 12.32 14.01
N SER A 168 6.50 13.46 14.41
CA SER A 168 7.72 13.56 15.23
C SER A 168 7.61 12.89 16.61
N LEU A 169 6.39 12.64 17.09
CA LEU A 169 6.11 12.03 18.40
C LEU A 169 6.10 10.50 18.35
N ASN A 170 5.85 9.89 17.17
CA ASN A 170 5.74 8.44 17.00
C ASN A 170 7.11 7.78 16.73
N LYS A 171 8.08 7.98 17.62
CA LYS A 171 9.42 7.36 17.49
C LYS A 171 9.51 5.95 18.08
N ASN A 172 8.50 5.49 18.80
CA ASN A 172 8.50 4.16 19.41
C ASN A 172 8.00 3.11 18.40
N TYR A 173 8.92 2.49 17.69
CA TYR A 173 8.62 1.48 16.66
C TYR A 173 8.03 0.19 17.25
N SER A 174 8.29 -0.15 18.52
CA SER A 174 7.68 -1.33 19.15
C SER A 174 6.17 -1.13 19.37
N LEU A 175 5.73 0.04 19.81
CA LEU A 175 4.31 0.38 19.92
C LEU A 175 3.63 0.43 18.55
N LEU A 176 4.33 0.89 17.53
CA LEU A 176 3.84 0.88 16.17
C LEU A 176 3.59 -0.56 15.68
N ILE A 177 4.57 -1.46 15.85
CA ILE A 177 4.43 -2.88 15.55
C ILE A 177 3.26 -3.50 16.32
N GLU A 178 3.17 -3.26 17.63
CA GLU A 178 2.08 -3.76 18.46
C GLU A 178 0.71 -3.34 17.92
N SER A 179 0.55 -2.06 17.57
CA SER A 179 -0.71 -1.54 17.04
C SER A 179 -1.09 -2.18 15.70
N LEU A 180 -0.12 -2.40 14.80
CA LEU A 180 -0.34 -3.05 13.52
C LEU A 180 -0.76 -4.51 13.70
N PHE A 181 -0.08 -5.28 14.56
CA PHE A 181 -0.43 -6.68 14.82
C PHE A 181 -1.75 -6.84 15.56
N LYS A 182 -2.10 -5.92 16.47
CA LYS A 182 -3.43 -5.88 17.08
C LYS A 182 -4.52 -5.74 16.01
N ARG A 183 -4.30 -4.91 15.00
CA ARG A 183 -5.23 -4.74 13.88
C ARG A 183 -5.32 -5.97 12.99
N LEU A 184 -4.18 -6.59 12.63
CA LEU A 184 -4.19 -7.85 11.89
C LEU A 184 -5.03 -8.90 12.59
N LYS A 185 -4.90 -9.02 13.91
CA LYS A 185 -5.72 -9.92 14.74
C LYS A 185 -7.22 -9.56 14.68
N THR A 186 -7.55 -8.25 14.75
CA THR A 186 -8.94 -7.79 14.66
C THR A 186 -9.57 -8.07 13.29
N ILE A 187 -8.79 -7.98 12.21
CA ILE A 187 -9.23 -8.29 10.85
C ILE A 187 -9.33 -9.80 10.61
N GLY A 188 -8.69 -10.62 11.46
CA GLY A 188 -8.62 -12.08 11.29
C GLY A 188 -7.55 -12.54 10.30
N VAL A 189 -6.52 -11.70 10.02
CA VAL A 189 -5.42 -12.05 9.12
C VAL A 189 -4.51 -13.07 9.78
N LYS A 190 -4.34 -14.23 9.15
CA LYS A 190 -3.35 -15.22 9.56
C LYS A 190 -2.00 -14.84 8.96
N THR A 191 -1.05 -14.50 9.82
CA THR A 191 0.28 -14.05 9.37
C THR A 191 1.25 -15.20 9.19
N GLY A 192 1.94 -15.21 8.06
CA GLY A 192 3.10 -16.06 7.78
C GLY A 192 4.39 -15.41 8.28
N THR A 193 5.26 -15.01 7.36
CA THR A 193 6.48 -14.28 7.69
C THR A 193 6.29 -12.78 7.56
N THR A 194 6.82 -12.01 8.50
CA THR A 194 6.83 -10.56 8.47
C THR A 194 8.19 -10.06 8.00
N TYR A 195 8.21 -9.26 6.95
CA TYR A 195 9.41 -8.68 6.36
C TYR A 195 9.50 -7.21 6.72
N LEU A 196 10.65 -6.81 7.28
CA LEU A 196 10.88 -5.43 7.73
C LEU A 196 12.22 -4.90 7.19
N ASP A 197 12.29 -3.58 6.98
CA ASP A 197 13.54 -2.93 6.60
C ASP A 197 14.49 -2.83 7.80
N LYS A 198 15.75 -2.55 7.52
CA LYS A 198 16.82 -2.38 8.51
C LYS A 198 16.56 -1.28 9.54
N GLU A 199 15.62 -0.36 9.30
CA GLU A 199 15.23 0.63 10.30
C GLU A 199 14.59 0.01 11.53
N PHE A 200 13.91 -1.12 11.36
CA PHE A 200 13.29 -1.91 12.42
C PHE A 200 14.27 -2.81 13.18
N PHE A 201 15.55 -2.88 12.76
CA PHE A 201 16.56 -3.69 13.44
C PHE A 201 17.03 -3.01 14.72
N ASN A 202 16.30 -3.21 15.80
CA ASN A 202 16.60 -2.74 17.16
C ASN A 202 15.97 -3.68 18.22
N THR A 203 16.47 -3.56 19.47
CA THR A 203 16.06 -4.41 20.58
C THR A 203 14.56 -4.40 20.82
N ASP A 204 13.95 -3.21 20.86
CA ASP A 204 12.55 -3.04 21.25
C ASP A 204 11.60 -3.68 20.25
N VAL A 205 11.89 -3.53 18.95
CA VAL A 205 11.10 -4.13 17.86
C VAL A 205 11.22 -5.65 17.89
N ILE A 206 12.45 -6.19 18.01
CA ILE A 206 12.64 -7.64 18.00
C ILE A 206 12.02 -8.28 19.25
N SER A 207 12.15 -7.64 20.42
CA SER A 207 11.48 -8.10 21.63
C SER A 207 9.95 -8.12 21.46
N LYS A 208 9.39 -7.09 20.80
CA LYS A 208 7.95 -7.05 20.56
C LYS A 208 7.48 -8.12 19.57
N LEU A 209 8.25 -8.37 18.50
CA LEU A 209 7.93 -9.44 17.54
C LEU A 209 8.00 -10.82 18.18
N ASP A 210 8.96 -11.04 19.10
CA ASP A 210 9.09 -12.27 19.88
C ASP A 210 7.92 -12.44 20.86
N GLU A 211 7.57 -11.39 21.61
CA GLU A 211 6.39 -11.36 22.50
C GLU A 211 5.10 -11.70 21.75
N LEU A 212 4.93 -11.18 20.55
CA LEU A 212 3.79 -11.44 19.68
C LEU A 212 3.87 -12.80 18.95
N LYS A 213 4.95 -13.56 19.13
CA LYS A 213 5.22 -14.85 18.49
C LYS A 213 5.14 -14.77 16.96
N VAL A 214 5.68 -13.71 16.39
CA VAL A 214 5.66 -13.42 14.95
C VAL A 214 6.94 -13.94 14.30
N ASN A 215 6.82 -14.71 13.23
CA ASN A 215 7.97 -15.06 12.39
C ASN A 215 8.42 -13.83 11.59
N PHE A 216 9.70 -13.51 11.62
CA PHE A 216 10.21 -12.33 10.93
C PHE A 216 11.50 -12.59 10.15
N VAL A 217 11.73 -11.74 9.16
CA VAL A 217 13.00 -11.54 8.47
C VAL A 217 13.23 -10.03 8.34
N ILE A 218 14.29 -9.54 8.97
CA ILE A 218 14.67 -8.11 9.00
C ILE A 218 16.04 -7.96 8.35
N ALA A 219 16.25 -6.97 7.47
CA ALA A 219 17.60 -6.61 7.06
C ALA A 219 18.36 -6.09 8.29
N ALA A 220 19.46 -6.75 8.62
CA ALA A 220 20.24 -6.40 9.81
C ALA A 220 21.25 -5.27 9.54
N LYS A 221 21.47 -4.43 10.55
CA LYS A 221 22.54 -3.43 10.55
C LYS A 221 23.83 -4.11 10.99
N SER A 222 24.92 -3.74 10.35
CA SER A 222 26.26 -4.11 10.83
C SER A 222 26.52 -3.45 12.19
N THR A 223 26.75 -4.27 13.22
CA THR A 223 27.15 -3.84 14.57
C THR A 223 28.59 -4.27 14.84
N GLN A 224 29.21 -3.73 15.87
CA GLN A 224 30.56 -4.14 16.25
C GLN A 224 30.66 -5.65 16.54
N VAL A 225 29.64 -6.20 17.22
CA VAL A 225 29.59 -7.64 17.53
C VAL A 225 29.44 -8.46 16.25
N ILE A 226 28.49 -8.12 15.37
CA ILE A 226 28.31 -8.82 14.08
C ILE A 226 29.61 -8.76 13.26
N ASN A 227 30.24 -7.59 13.19
CA ASN A 227 31.50 -7.45 12.45
C ASN A 227 32.63 -8.29 13.03
N ARG A 228 32.71 -8.45 14.36
CA ARG A 228 33.70 -9.31 15.02
C ARG A 228 33.46 -10.78 14.65
N GLU A 229 32.22 -11.25 14.75
CA GLU A 229 31.85 -12.63 14.38
C GLU A 229 32.18 -12.92 12.91
N LEU A 230 31.84 -11.99 12.01
CA LEU A 230 32.19 -12.14 10.59
C LEU A 230 33.68 -12.16 10.31
N LYS A 231 34.47 -11.33 11.00
CA LYS A 231 35.95 -11.35 10.86
C LYS A 231 36.53 -12.65 11.37
N ASN A 232 36.01 -13.21 12.45
CA ASN A 232 36.45 -14.50 12.97
C ASN A 232 36.11 -15.61 11.98
N HIS A 233 34.90 -15.64 11.48
CA HIS A 233 34.45 -16.58 10.45
C HIS A 233 35.32 -16.50 9.18
N GLN A 234 35.62 -15.27 8.70
CA GLN A 234 36.46 -15.07 7.51
C GLN A 234 37.86 -15.60 7.68
N LYS A 235 38.43 -15.47 8.88
CA LYS A 235 39.81 -16.01 9.16
C LYS A 235 39.87 -17.53 9.12
N GLU A 236 38.78 -18.19 9.52
CA GLU A 236 38.71 -19.65 9.65
C GLU A 236 38.22 -20.31 8.38
N TYR A 237 37.17 -19.77 7.76
CA TYR A 237 36.42 -20.38 6.64
C TYR A 237 36.48 -19.56 5.35
N GLY A 238 37.19 -18.46 5.32
CA GLY A 238 37.25 -17.56 4.18
C GLY A 238 35.93 -16.77 3.97
N ASN A 239 35.70 -16.34 2.75
CA ASN A 239 34.53 -15.55 2.36
C ASN A 239 33.33 -16.44 2.07
N THR A 240 32.83 -17.16 3.05
CA THR A 240 31.64 -18.02 2.95
C THR A 240 30.48 -17.48 3.77
N SER A 241 29.27 -17.93 3.44
CA SER A 241 28.08 -17.57 4.20
C SER A 241 28.08 -18.25 5.57
N THR A 242 27.44 -17.62 6.57
CA THR A 242 27.39 -18.15 7.93
C THR A 242 26.11 -17.77 8.64
N ILE A 243 25.79 -18.53 9.69
CA ILE A 243 24.70 -18.23 10.62
C ILE A 243 25.22 -18.32 12.04
N PHE A 244 24.83 -17.39 12.87
CA PHE A 244 25.14 -17.41 14.28
C PHE A 244 24.03 -16.81 15.12
N GLU A 245 23.92 -17.26 16.36
CA GLU A 245 22.99 -16.69 17.32
C GLU A 245 23.47 -15.30 17.75
N TYR A 246 22.56 -14.37 17.84
CA TYR A 246 22.83 -13.00 18.22
C TYR A 246 21.82 -12.51 19.25
N ARG A 247 22.32 -11.73 20.20
CA ARG A 247 21.53 -11.00 21.19
C ARG A 247 22.07 -9.58 21.32
N PHE A 248 21.17 -8.60 21.42
CA PHE A 248 21.62 -7.23 21.68
C PHE A 248 22.22 -7.08 23.08
N GLN A 249 23.26 -6.26 23.21
CA GLN A 249 23.90 -5.97 24.52
C GLN A 249 22.93 -5.38 25.55
N LYS A 250 21.91 -4.65 25.09
CA LYS A 250 20.85 -4.09 25.95
C LYS A 250 19.84 -5.13 26.45
N GLY A 251 20.00 -6.39 26.11
CA GLY A 251 19.07 -7.47 26.42
C GLY A 251 18.11 -7.79 25.26
N GLY A 252 17.00 -8.45 25.58
CA GLY A 252 16.03 -8.93 24.60
C GLY A 252 16.21 -10.41 24.25
N PRO A 253 15.39 -10.98 23.35
CA PRO A 253 15.50 -12.38 22.92
C PRO A 253 16.75 -12.62 22.07
N SER A 254 17.17 -13.88 22.02
CA SER A 254 18.14 -14.35 21.03
C SER A 254 17.44 -14.62 19.71
N PHE A 255 18.16 -14.40 18.62
CA PHE A 255 17.71 -14.67 17.26
C PHE A 255 18.89 -14.98 16.35
N ASN A 256 18.64 -15.51 15.16
CA ASN A 256 19.70 -15.82 14.21
C ASN A 256 20.07 -14.62 13.35
N VAL A 257 21.36 -14.37 13.20
CA VAL A 257 21.90 -13.52 12.14
C VAL A 257 22.39 -14.42 11.02
N VAL A 258 21.80 -14.29 9.85
CA VAL A 258 22.18 -14.98 8.62
C VAL A 258 23.00 -14.00 7.80
N ALA A 259 24.28 -14.32 7.60
CA ALA A 259 25.22 -13.52 6.84
C ALA A 259 25.57 -14.22 5.52
N ILE A 260 25.05 -13.70 4.41
CA ILE A 260 25.21 -14.27 3.08
C ILE A 260 26.29 -13.50 2.34
N TYR A 261 27.37 -14.19 1.97
CA TYR A 261 28.44 -13.55 1.21
C TYR A 261 28.05 -13.33 -0.24
N ASN A 262 28.17 -12.11 -0.70
CA ASN A 262 27.89 -11.73 -2.08
C ASN A 262 29.21 -11.53 -2.84
N ASP A 263 29.60 -12.52 -3.64
CA ASP A 263 30.84 -12.53 -4.40
C ASP A 263 31.00 -11.34 -5.34
N LYS A 264 29.91 -10.90 -5.97
CA LYS A 264 29.93 -9.76 -6.90
C LYS A 264 30.23 -8.45 -6.19
N LYS A 265 29.68 -8.26 -4.98
CA LYS A 265 29.80 -7.03 -4.18
C LYS A 265 30.93 -7.11 -3.15
N LYS A 266 31.57 -8.28 -2.99
CA LYS A 266 32.61 -8.57 -1.99
C LYS A 266 32.19 -8.15 -0.56
N LYS A 267 30.94 -8.43 -0.17
CA LYS A 267 30.38 -8.06 1.14
C LYS A 267 29.26 -9.00 1.57
N TYR A 268 29.00 -9.02 2.87
CA TYR A 268 27.88 -9.75 3.45
C TYR A 268 26.57 -9.00 3.31
N LEU A 269 25.51 -9.73 2.98
CA LEU A 269 24.12 -9.34 3.18
C LEU A 269 23.68 -9.93 4.51
N LEU A 270 23.17 -9.08 5.42
CA LEU A 270 22.85 -9.46 6.79
C LEU A 270 21.35 -9.47 7.00
N PHE A 271 20.84 -10.57 7.56
CA PHE A 271 19.44 -10.74 7.90
C PHE A 271 19.30 -11.25 9.33
N ALA A 272 18.33 -10.71 10.07
CA ALA A 272 17.92 -11.20 11.37
C ALA A 272 16.61 -11.98 11.25
N THR A 273 16.53 -13.14 11.87
CA THR A 273 15.33 -13.98 11.84
C THR A 273 15.21 -14.86 13.08
N ASN A 274 13.97 -15.15 13.50
CA ASN A 274 13.69 -16.15 14.52
C ASN A 274 13.31 -17.53 13.94
N LYS A 275 13.36 -17.67 12.61
CA LYS A 275 13.15 -18.99 11.96
C LYS A 275 14.26 -19.93 12.35
N LYS A 276 13.90 -21.20 12.57
CA LYS A 276 14.87 -22.26 12.83
C LYS A 276 15.50 -22.74 11.52
N ALA A 277 16.82 -22.88 11.53
CA ALA A 277 17.59 -23.43 10.42
C ALA A 277 17.77 -24.93 10.58
N GLU A 278 17.60 -25.66 9.51
CA GLU A 278 18.04 -27.05 9.43
C GLU A 278 19.53 -27.11 8.95
N SER A 279 19.90 -26.21 8.03
CA SER A 279 21.29 -26.03 7.56
C SER A 279 21.52 -24.61 7.01
N ILE A 280 22.81 -24.23 6.90
CA ILE A 280 23.20 -22.94 6.30
C ILE A 280 22.87 -22.88 4.80
N GLU A 281 23.07 -23.99 4.09
CA GLU A 281 22.80 -24.06 2.64
C GLU A 281 21.32 -23.80 2.33
N LYS A 282 20.43 -24.27 3.20
CA LYS A 282 18.99 -24.02 3.08
C LYS A 282 18.66 -22.55 3.27
N PHE A 283 19.27 -21.89 4.28
CA PHE A 283 19.08 -20.47 4.52
C PHE A 283 19.72 -19.58 3.47
N GLU A 284 20.86 -19.95 2.95
CA GLU A 284 21.59 -19.18 1.93
C GLU A 284 20.75 -18.98 0.66
N LYS A 285 19.94 -19.97 0.29
CA LYS A 285 19.00 -19.88 -0.83
C LYS A 285 17.68 -19.23 -0.40
N MET A 286 17.09 -19.73 0.69
CA MET A 286 15.73 -19.36 1.13
C MET A 286 15.62 -17.90 1.57
N ILE A 287 16.51 -17.39 2.42
CA ILE A 287 16.38 -16.06 3.02
C ILE A 287 16.45 -14.92 1.98
N PRO A 288 17.38 -14.90 1.01
CA PRO A 288 17.38 -13.86 -0.02
C PRO A 288 16.15 -13.93 -0.91
N GLU A 289 15.66 -15.13 -1.25
CA GLU A 289 14.46 -15.29 -2.06
C GLU A 289 13.22 -14.83 -1.32
N GLU A 290 13.07 -15.23 -0.07
CA GLU A 290 11.99 -14.76 0.80
C GLU A 290 12.07 -13.24 1.03
N TYR A 291 13.24 -12.72 1.34
CA TYR A 291 13.40 -11.28 1.57
C TYR A 291 13.17 -10.45 0.29
N ARG A 292 13.36 -11.01 -0.91
CA ARG A 292 12.97 -10.38 -2.16
C ARG A 292 11.46 -10.09 -2.23
N LYS A 293 10.63 -10.87 -1.56
CA LYS A 293 9.19 -10.59 -1.45
C LYS A 293 8.94 -9.19 -0.84
N ARG A 294 9.83 -8.71 0.05
CA ARG A 294 9.77 -7.33 0.55
C ARG A 294 9.86 -6.29 -0.58
N TRP A 295 10.57 -6.58 -1.68
CA TRP A 295 10.63 -5.68 -2.82
C TRP A 295 9.27 -5.47 -3.48
N ASN A 296 8.31 -6.33 -3.21
CA ASN A 296 6.94 -6.13 -3.65
C ASN A 296 6.32 -4.88 -3.02
N ILE A 297 6.73 -4.50 -1.78
CA ILE A 297 6.27 -3.25 -1.17
C ILE A 297 6.90 -2.02 -1.87
N GLU A 298 8.19 -2.10 -2.27
CA GLU A 298 8.84 -1.03 -3.02
C GLU A 298 8.23 -0.89 -4.42
N THR A 299 7.92 -2.01 -5.07
CA THR A 299 7.16 -2.04 -6.32
C THR A 299 5.74 -1.50 -6.10
N GLY A 300 5.09 -1.88 -5.00
CA GLY A 300 3.80 -1.33 -4.59
C GLY A 300 3.83 0.19 -4.44
N TYR A 301 4.88 0.76 -3.84
CA TYR A 301 5.02 2.23 -3.76
C TYR A 301 5.21 2.89 -5.13
N ARG A 302 5.91 2.24 -6.07
CA ARG A 302 6.00 2.76 -7.45
C ARG A 302 4.63 2.81 -8.11
N VAL A 303 3.85 1.74 -7.98
CA VAL A 303 2.48 1.68 -8.51
C VAL A 303 1.56 2.69 -7.80
N LYS A 304 1.64 2.80 -6.46
CA LYS A 304 0.90 3.84 -5.70
C LYS A 304 1.23 5.24 -6.22
N ASN A 305 2.49 5.51 -6.56
CA ASN A 305 2.92 6.83 -7.07
C ASN A 305 2.33 7.17 -8.46
N GLU A 306 1.84 6.20 -9.23
CA GLU A 306 1.08 6.47 -10.46
C GLU A 306 -0.25 7.21 -10.18
N PHE A 307 -0.78 7.06 -8.97
CA PHE A 307 -2.00 7.71 -8.50
C PHE A 307 -1.74 8.91 -7.59
N LYS A 308 -0.55 9.48 -7.66
CA LYS A 308 -0.14 10.57 -6.76
C LYS A 308 -0.79 11.88 -7.15
N ILE A 309 -1.56 12.47 -6.22
CA ILE A 309 -2.04 13.85 -6.33
C ILE A 309 -0.90 14.77 -5.86
N ARG A 310 -0.41 15.61 -6.77
CA ARG A 310 0.62 16.61 -6.46
C ARG A 310 0.01 17.81 -5.77
N SER A 311 0.67 18.30 -4.74
CA SER A 311 0.21 19.46 -4.00
C SER A 311 1.33 20.09 -3.19
N CYS A 312 1.30 21.43 -3.12
CA CYS A 312 2.11 22.25 -2.22
C CYS A 312 1.39 22.56 -0.89
N THR A 313 0.23 21.94 -0.63
CA THR A 313 -0.58 22.23 0.55
C THR A 313 0.21 22.05 1.86
N LYS A 314 -0.02 22.95 2.82
CA LYS A 314 0.49 22.82 4.19
C LYS A 314 -0.43 21.96 5.07
N SER A 315 -1.66 21.65 4.63
CA SER A 315 -2.65 20.85 5.39
C SER A 315 -2.16 19.43 5.62
N PRO A 316 -1.95 18.98 6.88
CA PRO A 316 -1.63 17.59 7.19
C PRO A 316 -2.75 16.63 6.75
N VAL A 317 -4.01 17.04 6.92
CA VAL A 317 -5.20 16.27 6.56
C VAL A 317 -5.22 15.97 5.06
N ALA A 318 -5.02 16.99 4.23
CA ALA A 318 -4.98 16.82 2.77
C ALA A 318 -3.85 15.87 2.33
N ARG A 319 -2.67 15.95 2.97
CA ARG A 319 -1.54 15.07 2.66
C ARG A 319 -1.85 13.61 3.01
N VAL A 320 -2.50 13.38 4.15
CA VAL A 320 -2.94 12.03 4.54
C VAL A 320 -3.99 11.53 3.57
N LEU A 321 -5.02 12.33 3.27
CA LEU A 321 -6.08 11.94 2.33
C LEU A 321 -5.51 11.58 0.96
N PHE A 322 -4.59 12.37 0.40
CA PHE A 322 -3.98 12.09 -0.90
C PHE A 322 -3.19 10.77 -0.90
N PHE A 323 -2.48 10.46 0.18
CA PHE A 323 -1.80 9.17 0.30
C PHE A 323 -2.80 8.01 0.47
N ILE A 324 -3.87 8.19 1.22
CA ILE A 324 -4.95 7.19 1.35
C ILE A 324 -5.60 6.91 0.00
N ILE A 325 -5.88 7.95 -0.82
CA ILE A 325 -6.40 7.75 -2.19
C ILE A 325 -5.43 6.91 -3.03
N GLN A 326 -4.12 7.14 -2.95
CA GLN A 326 -3.12 6.30 -3.64
C GLN A 326 -3.19 4.85 -3.20
N CYS A 327 -3.37 4.60 -1.89
CA CYS A 327 -3.50 3.25 -1.35
C CYS A 327 -4.81 2.58 -1.78
N ILE A 328 -5.92 3.34 -1.82
CA ILE A 328 -7.21 2.84 -2.32
C ILE A 328 -7.10 2.42 -3.77
N MET A 329 -6.56 3.29 -4.62
CA MET A 329 -6.36 3.00 -6.05
C MET A 329 -5.46 1.78 -6.29
N TYR A 330 -4.40 1.66 -5.49
CA TYR A 330 -3.54 0.48 -5.51
C TYR A 330 -4.27 -0.81 -5.11
N ASN A 331 -5.10 -0.76 -4.07
CA ASN A 331 -5.87 -1.90 -3.60
C ASN A 331 -6.92 -2.34 -4.62
N VAL A 332 -7.66 -1.38 -5.20
CA VAL A 332 -8.61 -1.62 -6.28
C VAL A 332 -7.90 -2.24 -7.49
N LEU A 333 -6.77 -1.67 -7.92
CA LEU A 333 -5.98 -2.24 -9.03
C LEU A 333 -5.61 -3.70 -8.78
N ASN A 334 -5.14 -4.05 -7.57
CA ASN A 334 -4.75 -5.42 -7.28
C ASN A 334 -5.94 -6.38 -7.19
N MET A 335 -7.09 -5.91 -6.68
CA MET A 335 -8.34 -6.65 -6.76
C MET A 335 -8.70 -6.96 -8.22
N LEU A 336 -8.58 -5.97 -9.10
CA LEU A 336 -8.92 -6.11 -10.51
C LEU A 336 -7.93 -6.96 -11.30
N LYS A 337 -6.63 -6.85 -10.98
CA LYS A 337 -5.60 -7.74 -11.58
C LYS A 337 -5.90 -9.21 -11.35
N SER A 338 -6.46 -9.57 -10.20
CA SER A 338 -6.86 -10.94 -9.90
C SER A 338 -8.03 -11.43 -10.77
N VAL A 339 -8.78 -10.48 -11.38
CA VAL A 339 -9.99 -10.76 -12.16
C VAL A 339 -9.79 -10.53 -13.67
N LEU A 340 -9.10 -9.44 -14.05
CA LEU A 340 -9.07 -8.94 -15.44
C LEU A 340 -7.65 -8.82 -16.05
N GLU A 341 -6.58 -9.10 -15.31
CA GLU A 341 -5.17 -8.95 -15.76
C GLU A 341 -4.81 -7.53 -16.30
N ILE A 342 -5.39 -6.47 -15.73
CA ILE A 342 -5.13 -5.08 -16.14
C ILE A 342 -3.93 -4.45 -15.43
N THR A 343 -3.29 -3.48 -16.09
CA THR A 343 -2.15 -2.73 -15.55
C THR A 343 -2.61 -1.44 -14.83
N ALA A 344 -1.70 -0.81 -14.05
CA ALA A 344 -1.98 0.48 -13.43
C ALA A 344 -2.26 1.59 -14.46
N TYR A 345 -1.59 1.53 -15.61
CA TYR A 345 -1.78 2.49 -16.70
C TYR A 345 -3.16 2.35 -17.35
N GLU A 346 -3.57 1.12 -17.64
CA GLU A 346 -4.89 0.83 -18.19
C GLU A 346 -5.99 1.25 -17.22
N LEU A 347 -5.89 0.91 -15.92
CA LEU A 347 -6.85 1.37 -14.92
C LEU A 347 -6.92 2.90 -14.87
N LYS A 348 -5.78 3.59 -14.87
CA LYS A 348 -5.71 5.06 -14.86
C LYS A 348 -6.42 5.66 -16.07
N SER A 349 -6.20 5.10 -17.26
CA SER A 349 -6.86 5.52 -18.50
C SER A 349 -8.37 5.30 -18.43
N LEU A 350 -8.79 4.12 -17.97
CA LEU A 350 -10.18 3.72 -17.85
C LEU A 350 -10.95 4.65 -16.91
N ILE A 351 -10.44 4.87 -15.68
CA ILE A 351 -11.06 5.78 -14.70
C ILE A 351 -11.20 7.18 -15.28
N ASN A 352 -10.19 7.66 -15.99
CA ASN A 352 -10.19 9.01 -16.58
C ASN A 352 -11.27 9.17 -17.64
N GLU A 353 -11.46 8.17 -18.51
CA GLU A 353 -12.50 8.19 -19.52
C GLU A 353 -13.92 8.14 -18.94
N ASP A 354 -14.12 7.35 -17.89
CA ASP A 354 -15.45 7.21 -17.30
C ASP A 354 -15.83 8.42 -16.42
N ILE A 355 -14.86 9.02 -15.71
CA ILE A 355 -15.11 10.31 -15.03
C ILE A 355 -15.55 11.35 -16.06
N LYS A 356 -14.91 11.43 -17.21
CA LYS A 356 -15.34 12.35 -18.29
C LYS A 356 -16.76 12.08 -18.76
N LYS A 357 -17.18 10.81 -18.87
CA LYS A 357 -18.55 10.42 -19.24
C LYS A 357 -19.55 10.79 -18.14
N VAL A 358 -19.26 10.42 -16.89
CA VAL A 358 -20.12 10.71 -15.73
C VAL A 358 -20.36 12.22 -15.60
N VAL A 359 -19.30 13.04 -15.69
CA VAL A 359 -19.45 14.50 -15.65
C VAL A 359 -20.24 15.02 -16.86
N ARG A 360 -20.07 14.42 -18.04
CA ARG A 360 -20.79 14.83 -19.26
C ARG A 360 -22.29 14.56 -19.23
N TYR A 361 -22.70 13.41 -18.66
CA TYR A 361 -24.11 12.97 -18.70
C TYR A 361 -24.89 13.26 -17.42
N GLY A 362 -24.25 13.84 -16.42
CA GLY A 362 -24.85 14.15 -15.11
C GLY A 362 -24.99 12.90 -14.22
N LEU A 363 -24.57 13.04 -12.97
CA LEU A 363 -24.52 11.98 -11.95
C LEU A 363 -25.91 11.40 -11.57
N ARG A 364 -26.99 12.05 -11.98
CA ARG A 364 -28.37 11.70 -11.55
C ARG A 364 -29.01 10.51 -12.26
N SER A 365 -28.39 9.97 -13.32
CA SER A 365 -28.97 8.90 -14.14
C SER A 365 -28.26 7.54 -14.03
N LEU A 366 -27.23 7.40 -13.22
CA LEU A 366 -26.59 6.10 -12.97
C LEU A 366 -27.36 5.36 -11.88
N ASN A 367 -28.17 4.37 -12.28
CA ASN A 367 -28.64 3.35 -11.37
C ASN A 367 -27.43 2.56 -10.87
N PHE A 368 -27.02 2.79 -9.64
CA PHE A 368 -25.92 2.08 -9.02
C PHE A 368 -26.22 0.59 -8.96
N ILE A 369 -25.38 -0.20 -9.61
CA ILE A 369 -25.37 -1.64 -9.40
C ILE A 369 -24.68 -1.87 -8.05
N PRO A 370 -25.33 -2.54 -7.08
CA PRO A 370 -24.69 -2.84 -5.79
C PRO A 370 -23.34 -3.57 -5.99
N VAL A 371 -22.32 -3.21 -5.22
CA VAL A 371 -20.98 -3.84 -5.29
C VAL A 371 -21.08 -5.36 -5.19
N SER A 372 -22.00 -5.88 -4.38
CA SER A 372 -22.26 -7.32 -4.26
C SER A 372 -22.65 -7.96 -5.60
N VAL A 373 -23.56 -7.35 -6.33
CA VAL A 373 -24.03 -7.86 -7.65
C VAL A 373 -22.90 -7.80 -8.68
N LEU A 374 -22.13 -6.73 -8.67
CA LEU A 374 -20.99 -6.58 -9.58
C LEU A 374 -19.89 -7.60 -9.29
N LEU A 375 -19.61 -7.85 -8.03
CA LEU A 375 -18.64 -8.86 -7.63
C LEU A 375 -19.10 -10.27 -7.96
N ASP A 376 -20.39 -10.54 -7.84
CA ASP A 376 -20.96 -11.83 -8.25
C ASP A 376 -20.88 -12.00 -9.77
N CYS A 377 -21.09 -10.94 -10.54
CA CYS A 377 -20.84 -10.94 -11.99
C CYS A 377 -19.36 -11.18 -12.32
N LEU A 378 -18.43 -10.51 -11.62
CA LEU A 378 -16.98 -10.70 -11.82
C LEU A 378 -16.53 -12.11 -11.40
N ARG A 379 -17.11 -12.67 -10.33
CA ARG A 379 -16.88 -14.08 -9.92
C ARG A 379 -17.36 -15.03 -10.98
N TRP A 380 -18.57 -14.84 -11.48
CA TRP A 380 -19.14 -15.65 -12.53
C TRP A 380 -18.30 -15.64 -13.81
N VAL A 381 -17.84 -14.47 -14.26
CA VAL A 381 -16.94 -14.33 -15.41
C VAL A 381 -15.63 -15.10 -15.18
N ASN A 382 -15.05 -15.03 -13.98
CA ASN A 382 -13.82 -15.73 -13.65
C ASN A 382 -14.03 -17.25 -13.56
N GLU A 383 -15.17 -17.71 -13.03
CA GLU A 383 -15.53 -19.12 -12.99
C GLU A 383 -15.75 -19.68 -14.39
N GLU A 384 -16.44 -18.96 -15.29
CA GLU A 384 -16.63 -19.36 -16.68
C GLU A 384 -15.32 -19.37 -17.47
N ARG A 385 -14.43 -18.37 -17.24
CA ARG A 385 -13.09 -18.36 -17.83
C ARG A 385 -12.27 -19.58 -17.40
N ASN A 386 -12.30 -19.96 -16.12
CA ASN A 386 -11.62 -21.14 -15.60
C ASN A 386 -12.22 -22.45 -16.14
N ARG A 387 -13.54 -22.53 -16.33
CA ARG A 387 -14.19 -23.66 -17.00
C ARG A 387 -13.72 -23.80 -18.44
N VAL A 388 -13.64 -22.71 -19.21
CA VAL A 388 -13.17 -22.71 -20.60
C VAL A 388 -11.69 -23.09 -20.70
N LEU A 389 -10.85 -22.68 -19.73
CA LEU A 389 -9.44 -23.07 -19.67
C LEU A 389 -9.27 -24.56 -19.31
N CYS A 390 -10.05 -25.06 -18.34
CA CYS A 390 -10.03 -26.49 -17.99
C CYS A 390 -10.51 -27.38 -19.15
N THR A 391 -11.55 -26.96 -19.89
CA THR A 391 -12.01 -27.72 -21.06
C THR A 391 -11.00 -27.71 -22.22
N ARG A 392 -10.19 -26.68 -22.37
CA ARG A 392 -9.11 -26.66 -23.37
C ARG A 392 -7.89 -27.49 -23.01
N LEU A 393 -7.60 -27.66 -21.71
CA LEU A 393 -6.51 -28.51 -21.20
C LEU A 393 -6.86 -30.01 -21.18
N THR A 394 -8.14 -30.38 -21.30
CA THR A 394 -8.60 -31.76 -21.37
C THR A 394 -8.69 -32.26 -22.84
N ILE A 395 -8.39 -31.43 -23.82
CA ILE A 395 -8.45 -31.78 -25.26
C ILE A 395 -7.02 -31.85 -25.88
N ILE A 396 -5.99 -31.67 -25.07
CA ILE A 396 -4.59 -31.97 -25.42
C ILE A 396 -4.13 -33.19 -24.61
#